data_55669e008b0cea7e3eb895ccc6977e8d
#
_entry.id   55669e008b0cea7e3eb895ccc6977e8d
#
_cell.length_a   1.000
_cell.length_b   1.000
_cell.length_c   1.000
_cell.angle_alpha   90.00
_cell.angle_beta   90.00
_cell.angle_gamma   90.00
#
_symmetry.space_group_name_H-M   'P 1'
#
loop_
_entity.id
_entity.type
_entity.pdbx_description
1 polymer ?
#
loop_
_entity_poly.entity_id
_entity_poly.type
_entity_poly.pdbx_seq_one_letter_code
_entity_poly.pdbx_strand_id
1 'polypeptide(L)'
;MHTFMVPCLLGLEKLVGDEIRRLGLKDVQVENGRVLCRGELSDLARLNINLRCGARVLLVLDRFPARSFEELFQGTRAIPWEEYLPRDAAFPVKGYSISSQLHAVPACQSIIKKAMVERMKARYGLEQFPEDGVKYQVRFSLFKDEAMICLDSSGEGLYKRGYRAVGVEAPLRETLAAAMVTLSRFRGRDPFCDPFCGSGTICIEAALIALNRAPGLDRSFDAQRWGFVPSGDWLTAAGEAMDKEFHGRYDIWGGDVDPRAVAIARDNARKAGVEDVVRFEVADMRNFRREDTYGQLVTNPPYGERLLERQEAEALYRDFGKMWERLPDTWRTLVLSSHTEFERTFGHQAKKKRKLYNGMIKCDLFMYGNV
;
A
#
# COMPACT_ATOMS: atom_id res chain seq x y z
N MET A 1 -25.63 4.15 -1.63
CA MET A 1 -24.38 4.88 -1.35
C MET A 1 -23.72 4.28 -0.12
N HIS A 2 -22.47 3.85 -0.20
CA HIS A 2 -21.73 3.10 0.81
C HIS A 2 -20.57 3.94 1.37
N THR A 3 -20.12 3.59 2.56
CA THR A 3 -18.89 4.16 3.15
C THR A 3 -17.76 3.16 2.99
N PHE A 4 -16.62 3.62 2.48
CA PHE A 4 -15.40 2.84 2.37
C PHE A 4 -14.34 3.41 3.31
N MET A 5 -13.52 2.51 3.88
CA MET A 5 -12.36 2.88 4.67
C MET A 5 -11.10 2.27 4.05
N VAL A 6 -10.11 3.11 3.80
CA VAL A 6 -8.83 2.72 3.23
C VAL A 6 -7.73 2.95 4.27
N PRO A 7 -7.27 1.91 4.97
CA PRO A 7 -6.10 2.02 5.84
C PRO A 7 -4.86 2.32 5.01
N CYS A 8 -3.92 3.08 5.57
CA CYS A 8 -2.65 3.38 4.94
C CYS A 8 -1.54 3.55 5.98
N LEU A 9 -0.30 3.59 5.53
CA LEU A 9 0.82 3.93 6.40
C LEU A 9 0.70 5.37 6.89
N LEU A 10 1.07 5.58 8.16
CA LEU A 10 1.14 6.92 8.76
C LEU A 10 2.04 7.83 7.91
N GLY A 11 1.55 9.02 7.61
CA GLY A 11 2.19 10.01 6.76
C GLY A 11 1.84 9.90 5.28
N LEU A 12 1.04 8.89 4.86
CA LEU A 12 0.57 8.74 3.48
C LEU A 12 -0.91 9.07 3.29
N GLU A 13 -1.61 9.46 4.35
CA GLU A 13 -3.07 9.64 4.35
C GLU A 13 -3.51 10.66 3.29
N LYS A 14 -2.79 11.77 3.16
CA LYS A 14 -3.09 12.78 2.14
C LYS A 14 -2.95 12.22 0.72
N LEU A 15 -1.90 11.41 0.46
CA LEU A 15 -1.71 10.79 -0.86
C LEU A 15 -2.88 9.88 -1.22
N VAL A 16 -3.28 9.03 -0.28
CA VAL A 16 -4.43 8.11 -0.46
C VAL A 16 -5.72 8.91 -0.66
N GLY A 17 -5.93 9.96 0.12
CA GLY A 17 -7.08 10.86 -0.07
C GLY A 17 -7.10 11.51 -1.45
N ASP A 18 -5.95 11.92 -1.97
CA ASP A 18 -5.82 12.51 -3.31
C ASP A 18 -6.03 11.45 -4.42
N GLU A 19 -5.62 10.19 -4.21
CA GLU A 19 -5.95 9.07 -5.12
C GLU A 19 -7.46 8.84 -5.18
N ILE A 20 -8.12 8.77 -4.03
CA ILE A 20 -9.58 8.56 -3.91
C ILE A 20 -10.37 9.70 -4.59
N ARG A 21 -9.96 10.96 -4.39
CA ARG A 21 -10.59 12.11 -5.05
C ARG A 21 -10.45 12.07 -6.57
N ARG A 22 -9.29 11.63 -7.08
CA ARG A 22 -9.08 11.45 -8.53
C ARG A 22 -9.96 10.35 -9.14
N LEU A 23 -10.35 9.37 -8.35
CA LEU A 23 -11.33 8.35 -8.76
C LEU A 23 -12.78 8.87 -8.72
N GLY A 24 -13.02 10.10 -8.24
CA GLY A 24 -14.33 10.75 -8.24
C GLY A 24 -15.21 10.43 -7.04
N LEU A 25 -14.68 9.77 -6.00
CA LEU A 25 -15.44 9.48 -4.79
C LEU A 25 -15.68 10.75 -3.95
N LYS A 26 -16.78 10.74 -3.19
CA LYS A 26 -17.25 11.88 -2.40
C LYS A 26 -16.89 11.76 -0.93
N ASP A 27 -17.06 12.86 -0.19
CA ASP A 27 -16.94 12.92 1.27
C ASP A 27 -15.61 12.32 1.79
N VAL A 28 -14.50 12.65 1.11
CA VAL A 28 -13.16 12.10 1.42
C VAL A 28 -12.63 12.75 2.70
N GLN A 29 -12.63 11.99 3.78
CA GLN A 29 -12.14 12.37 5.10
C GLN A 29 -10.79 11.71 5.38
N VAL A 30 -9.78 12.52 5.61
CA VAL A 30 -8.41 12.06 5.91
C VAL A 30 -8.21 12.03 7.42
N GLU A 31 -8.00 10.83 7.95
CA GLU A 31 -7.74 10.60 9.38
C GLU A 31 -6.37 9.93 9.56
N ASN A 32 -5.83 9.92 10.78
CA ASN A 32 -4.55 9.27 11.06
C ASN A 32 -4.60 7.77 10.72
N GLY A 33 -3.76 7.34 9.79
CA GLY A 33 -3.61 5.94 9.37
C GLY A 33 -4.72 5.40 8.48
N ARG A 34 -5.71 6.24 8.07
CA ARG A 34 -6.82 5.82 7.22
C ARG A 34 -7.48 6.98 6.48
N VAL A 35 -8.20 6.65 5.43
CA VAL A 35 -9.07 7.58 4.71
C VAL A 35 -10.47 6.98 4.61
N LEU A 36 -11.49 7.77 4.91
CA LEU A 36 -12.90 7.43 4.70
C LEU A 36 -13.41 8.14 3.45
N CYS A 37 -14.30 7.49 2.70
CA CYS A 37 -14.96 8.09 1.54
C CYS A 37 -16.33 7.45 1.30
N ARG A 38 -17.14 8.10 0.48
CA ARG A 38 -18.48 7.60 0.10
C ARG A 38 -18.56 7.41 -1.42
N GLY A 39 -19.24 6.34 -1.81
CA GLY A 39 -19.44 5.99 -3.22
C GLY A 39 -20.51 4.93 -3.40
N GLU A 40 -20.69 4.48 -4.63
CA GLU A 40 -21.56 3.36 -4.97
C GLU A 40 -20.84 2.01 -4.73
N LEU A 41 -21.57 0.91 -4.72
CA LEU A 41 -20.97 -0.42 -4.49
C LEU A 41 -19.94 -0.78 -5.57
N SER A 42 -20.14 -0.34 -6.81
CA SER A 42 -19.20 -0.49 -7.92
C SER A 42 -17.85 0.19 -7.68
N ASP A 43 -17.81 1.24 -6.86
CA ASP A 43 -16.56 1.92 -6.51
C ASP A 43 -15.63 1.04 -5.66
N LEU A 44 -16.16 -0.02 -5.04
CA LEU A 44 -15.36 -1.02 -4.34
C LEU A 44 -14.36 -1.69 -5.28
N ALA A 45 -14.78 -2.05 -6.50
CA ALA A 45 -13.88 -2.59 -7.52
C ALA A 45 -12.89 -1.54 -8.02
N ARG A 46 -13.35 -0.31 -8.30
CA ARG A 46 -12.50 0.80 -8.76
C ARG A 46 -11.42 1.17 -7.75
N LEU A 47 -11.75 1.20 -6.46
CA LEU A 47 -10.78 1.44 -5.38
C LEU A 47 -9.72 0.34 -5.31
N ASN A 48 -10.13 -0.94 -5.29
CA ASN A 48 -9.20 -2.07 -5.20
C ASN A 48 -8.23 -2.13 -6.39
N ILE A 49 -8.71 -1.86 -7.61
CA ILE A 49 -7.91 -1.92 -8.83
C ILE A 49 -6.93 -0.74 -8.91
N ASN A 50 -7.34 0.47 -8.53
CA ASN A 50 -6.60 1.69 -8.85
C ASN A 50 -5.72 2.23 -7.72
N LEU A 51 -5.99 1.90 -6.44
CA LEU A 51 -5.23 2.46 -5.32
C LEU A 51 -3.78 1.97 -5.30
N ARG A 52 -2.84 2.91 -5.30
CA ARG A 52 -1.39 2.66 -5.27
C ARG A 52 -0.84 2.65 -3.85
N CYS A 53 -1.27 3.61 -3.02
CA CYS A 53 -0.71 3.86 -1.68
C CYS A 53 -1.59 3.32 -0.55
N GLY A 54 -2.85 2.96 -0.81
CA GLY A 54 -3.75 2.33 0.16
C GLY A 54 -3.33 0.90 0.50
N ALA A 55 -3.56 0.47 1.74
CA ALA A 55 -3.20 -0.87 2.18
C ALA A 55 -4.28 -1.91 1.85
N ARG A 56 -5.55 -1.51 1.93
CA ARG A 56 -6.76 -2.33 1.71
C ARG A 56 -7.94 -1.42 1.38
N VAL A 57 -9.03 -2.02 0.90
CA VAL A 57 -10.34 -1.37 0.77
C VAL A 57 -11.31 -2.13 1.67
N LEU A 58 -11.91 -1.44 2.62
CA LEU A 58 -12.86 -2.00 3.57
C LEU A 58 -14.24 -1.37 3.34
N LEU A 59 -15.26 -2.20 3.18
CA LEU A 59 -16.66 -1.76 3.17
C LEU A 59 -17.11 -1.58 4.62
N VAL A 60 -17.44 -0.36 5.02
CA VAL A 60 -17.94 -0.07 6.37
C VAL A 60 -19.40 -0.48 6.44
N LEU A 61 -19.73 -1.38 7.38
CA LEU A 61 -21.09 -1.83 7.61
C LEU A 61 -21.80 -0.96 8.64
N ASP A 62 -21.11 -0.67 9.75
CA ASP A 62 -21.66 0.19 10.79
C ASP A 62 -20.55 0.80 11.67
N ARG A 63 -20.94 1.85 12.41
CA ARG A 63 -20.11 2.58 13.35
C ARG A 63 -20.95 3.00 14.56
N PHE A 64 -20.57 2.55 15.77
CA PHE A 64 -21.35 2.75 16.98
C PHE A 64 -20.47 2.84 18.22
N PRO A 65 -20.92 3.51 19.32
CA PRO A 65 -20.22 3.50 20.60
C PRO A 65 -20.14 2.09 21.20
N ALA A 66 -18.99 1.71 21.76
CA ALA A 66 -18.79 0.41 22.39
C ALA A 66 -17.81 0.53 23.58
N ARG A 67 -18.33 0.83 24.76
CA ARG A 67 -17.58 0.92 26.02
C ARG A 67 -17.60 -0.38 26.82
N SER A 68 -18.56 -1.26 26.51
CA SER A 68 -18.76 -2.56 27.14
C SER A 68 -18.90 -3.66 26.09
N PHE A 69 -18.67 -4.92 26.52
CA PHE A 69 -18.92 -6.08 25.66
C PHE A 69 -20.37 -6.22 25.26
N GLU A 70 -21.31 -5.76 26.11
CA GLU A 70 -22.73 -5.76 25.78
C GLU A 70 -23.04 -4.75 24.66
N GLU A 71 -22.52 -3.52 24.74
CA GLU A 71 -22.67 -2.53 23.68
C GLU A 71 -22.04 -3.02 22.36
N LEU A 72 -20.86 -3.63 22.41
CA LEU A 72 -20.21 -4.22 21.24
C LEU A 72 -21.04 -5.36 20.64
N PHE A 73 -21.63 -6.22 21.49
CA PHE A 73 -22.50 -7.31 21.08
C PHE A 73 -23.76 -6.80 20.40
N GLN A 74 -24.48 -5.89 21.04
CA GLN A 74 -25.77 -5.38 20.53
C GLN A 74 -25.57 -4.56 19.24
N GLY A 75 -24.57 -3.69 19.18
CA GLY A 75 -24.27 -2.95 17.96
C GLY A 75 -23.89 -3.87 16.79
N THR A 76 -23.07 -4.88 17.04
CA THR A 76 -22.70 -5.88 16.01
C THR A 76 -23.92 -6.70 15.57
N ARG A 77 -24.79 -7.12 16.51
CA ARG A 77 -26.00 -7.89 16.22
C ARG A 77 -27.04 -7.09 15.43
N ALA A 78 -27.06 -5.75 15.56
CA ALA A 78 -27.96 -4.87 14.84
C ALA A 78 -27.67 -4.83 13.33
N ILE A 79 -26.45 -5.10 12.92
CA ILE A 79 -26.05 -5.15 11.49
C ILE A 79 -26.84 -6.25 10.78
N PRO A 80 -27.44 -5.97 9.60
CA PRO A 80 -28.20 -6.96 8.83
C PRO A 80 -27.27 -7.93 8.08
N TRP A 81 -26.61 -8.80 8.83
CA TRP A 81 -25.58 -9.73 8.30
C TRP A 81 -26.10 -10.62 7.17
N GLU A 82 -27.39 -10.96 7.19
CA GLU A 82 -28.06 -11.75 6.16
C GLU A 82 -28.11 -11.09 4.78
N GLU A 83 -27.89 -9.77 4.69
CA GLU A 83 -27.80 -9.06 3.41
C GLU A 83 -26.41 -9.22 2.77
N TYR A 84 -25.40 -9.56 3.56
CA TYR A 84 -24.03 -9.67 3.12
C TYR A 84 -23.52 -11.12 3.06
N LEU A 85 -23.90 -11.93 4.04
CA LEU A 85 -23.33 -13.26 4.26
C LEU A 85 -24.32 -14.37 3.90
N PRO A 86 -24.03 -15.23 2.91
CA PRO A 86 -24.80 -16.44 2.66
C PRO A 86 -24.65 -17.45 3.82
N ARG A 87 -25.49 -18.49 3.82
CA ARG A 87 -25.56 -19.49 4.90
C ARG A 87 -24.28 -20.26 5.15
N ASP A 88 -23.48 -20.45 4.11
CA ASP A 88 -22.21 -21.20 4.10
C ASP A 88 -20.97 -20.29 4.23
N ALA A 89 -21.15 -18.97 4.30
CA ALA A 89 -20.06 -18.01 4.34
C ALA A 89 -19.03 -18.34 5.44
N ALA A 90 -17.75 -18.29 5.11
CA ALA A 90 -16.67 -18.25 6.09
C ALA A 90 -16.43 -16.79 6.51
N PHE A 91 -16.64 -16.47 7.78
CA PHE A 91 -16.56 -15.08 8.28
C PHE A 91 -15.60 -14.93 9.49
N PRO A 92 -14.30 -15.10 9.26
CA PRO A 92 -13.31 -14.85 10.31
C PRO A 92 -13.31 -13.39 10.74
N VAL A 93 -13.06 -13.13 12.04
CA VAL A 93 -13.03 -11.79 12.62
C VAL A 93 -11.62 -11.43 13.00
N LYS A 94 -11.13 -10.27 12.53
CA LYS A 94 -9.83 -9.68 12.90
C LYS A 94 -10.00 -8.19 13.19
N GLY A 95 -9.17 -7.65 14.06
CA GLY A 95 -9.22 -6.23 14.34
C GLY A 95 -8.21 -5.78 15.36
N TYR A 96 -8.37 -4.56 15.82
CA TYR A 96 -7.51 -3.94 16.83
C TYR A 96 -8.32 -3.00 17.74
N SER A 97 -7.75 -2.70 18.89
CA SER A 97 -8.29 -1.71 19.83
C SER A 97 -7.17 -0.75 20.24
N ILE A 98 -7.45 0.54 20.17
CA ILE A 98 -6.55 1.62 20.56
C ILE A 98 -7.32 2.65 21.39
N SER A 99 -6.77 3.03 22.57
CA SER A 99 -7.35 4.06 23.45
C SER A 99 -8.83 3.83 23.77
N SER A 100 -9.22 2.57 23.97
CA SER A 100 -10.61 2.15 24.27
C SER A 100 -10.65 1.30 25.53
N GLN A 101 -11.78 1.30 26.24
CA GLN A 101 -12.02 0.47 27.44
C GLN A 101 -11.92 -1.02 27.07
N LEU A 102 -12.45 -1.42 25.94
CA LEU A 102 -12.36 -2.77 25.40
C LEU A 102 -11.00 -2.99 24.73
N HIS A 103 -9.96 -3.33 25.49
CA HIS A 103 -8.59 -3.52 25.00
C HIS A 103 -8.21 -4.97 24.71
N ALA A 104 -8.98 -5.96 25.21
CA ALA A 104 -8.74 -7.38 24.98
C ALA A 104 -9.21 -7.82 23.59
N VAL A 105 -8.38 -7.64 22.58
CA VAL A 105 -8.70 -7.95 21.16
C VAL A 105 -9.28 -9.35 20.96
N PRO A 106 -8.75 -10.46 21.55
CA PRO A 106 -9.35 -11.77 21.38
C PRO A 106 -10.77 -11.88 21.94
N ALA A 107 -11.05 -11.21 23.07
CA ALA A 107 -12.40 -11.16 23.64
C ALA A 107 -13.36 -10.41 22.72
N CYS A 108 -12.94 -9.24 22.18
CA CYS A 108 -13.74 -8.49 21.21
C CYS A 108 -14.04 -9.32 19.95
N GLN A 109 -13.04 -10.07 19.42
CA GLN A 109 -13.25 -10.98 18.29
C GLN A 109 -14.33 -12.02 18.58
N SER A 110 -14.28 -12.64 19.76
CA SER A 110 -15.25 -13.67 20.19
C SER A 110 -16.65 -13.07 20.35
N ILE A 111 -16.78 -11.88 20.93
CA ILE A 111 -18.06 -11.19 21.12
C ILE A 111 -18.68 -10.82 19.77
N ILE A 112 -17.88 -10.24 18.86
CA ILE A 112 -18.34 -9.90 17.52
C ILE A 112 -18.81 -11.16 16.78
N LYS A 113 -17.99 -12.23 16.80
CA LYS A 113 -18.35 -13.51 16.16
C LYS A 113 -19.66 -14.06 16.74
N LYS A 114 -19.83 -14.06 18.07
CA LYS A 114 -21.05 -14.50 18.73
C LYS A 114 -22.27 -13.67 18.30
N ALA A 115 -22.15 -12.35 18.25
CA ALA A 115 -23.24 -11.46 17.85
C ALA A 115 -23.68 -11.70 16.40
N MET A 116 -22.74 -11.92 15.50
CA MET A 116 -23.02 -12.30 14.11
C MET A 116 -23.77 -13.63 14.03
N VAL A 117 -23.27 -14.67 14.71
CA VAL A 117 -23.91 -15.99 14.75
C VAL A 117 -25.35 -15.90 15.29
N GLU A 118 -25.57 -15.20 16.40
CA GLU A 118 -26.92 -15.02 16.98
C GLU A 118 -27.87 -14.30 16.01
N ARG A 119 -27.43 -13.28 15.29
CA ARG A 119 -28.23 -12.61 14.26
C ARG A 119 -28.58 -13.57 13.13
N MET A 120 -27.59 -14.28 12.61
CA MET A 120 -27.75 -15.18 11.47
C MET A 120 -28.59 -16.40 11.83
N LYS A 121 -28.46 -16.97 13.05
CA LYS A 121 -29.33 -18.05 13.57
C LYS A 121 -30.79 -17.63 13.53
N ALA A 122 -31.10 -16.45 14.06
CA ALA A 122 -32.47 -15.93 14.08
C ALA A 122 -33.04 -15.74 12.68
N ARG A 123 -32.21 -15.44 11.68
CA ARG A 123 -32.65 -15.18 10.31
C ARG A 123 -32.70 -16.42 9.44
N TYR A 124 -31.70 -17.31 9.55
CA TYR A 124 -31.57 -18.49 8.70
C TYR A 124 -32.19 -19.76 9.29
N GLY A 125 -32.49 -19.78 10.59
CA GLY A 125 -33.00 -20.95 11.28
C GLY A 125 -31.99 -22.10 11.39
N LEU A 126 -30.69 -21.78 11.35
CA LEU A 126 -29.60 -22.75 11.47
C LEU A 126 -29.01 -22.73 12.89
N GLU A 127 -28.72 -23.92 13.45
CA GLU A 127 -28.05 -24.02 14.75
C GLU A 127 -26.52 -23.85 14.63
N GLN A 128 -25.94 -24.26 13.50
CA GLN A 128 -24.52 -24.18 13.21
C GLN A 128 -24.29 -23.66 11.79
N PHE A 129 -23.18 -22.95 11.59
CA PHE A 129 -22.75 -22.44 10.29
C PHE A 129 -21.52 -23.25 9.87
N PRO A 130 -21.52 -23.86 8.66
CA PRO A 130 -20.41 -24.73 8.21
C PRO A 130 -19.12 -23.92 7.96
N GLU A 131 -19.22 -22.65 7.59
CA GLU A 131 -18.10 -21.74 7.25
C GLU A 131 -17.12 -22.33 6.21
N ASP A 132 -17.61 -23.11 5.27
CA ASP A 132 -16.86 -23.79 4.21
C ASP A 132 -17.01 -23.13 2.84
N GLY A 133 -17.84 -22.09 2.74
CA GLY A 133 -18.08 -21.32 1.55
C GLY A 133 -17.11 -20.15 1.34
N VAL A 134 -17.57 -19.14 0.62
CA VAL A 134 -16.78 -17.92 0.29
C VAL A 134 -16.40 -17.17 1.57
N LYS A 135 -15.15 -16.69 1.59
CA LYS A 135 -14.63 -15.94 2.72
C LYS A 135 -15.08 -14.48 2.68
N TYR A 136 -15.65 -14.02 3.79
CA TYR A 136 -16.00 -12.65 4.10
C TYR A 136 -15.22 -12.19 5.33
N GLN A 137 -14.01 -11.70 5.14
CA GLN A 137 -13.16 -11.29 6.27
C GLN A 137 -13.77 -10.08 6.97
N VAL A 138 -14.30 -10.28 8.17
CA VAL A 138 -14.76 -9.17 9.03
C VAL A 138 -13.57 -8.52 9.70
N ARG A 139 -13.52 -7.18 9.61
CA ARG A 139 -12.56 -6.37 10.35
C ARG A 139 -13.26 -5.42 11.28
N PHE A 140 -12.73 -5.29 12.49
CA PHE A 140 -13.19 -4.26 13.42
C PHE A 140 -12.03 -3.35 13.86
N SER A 141 -12.37 -2.13 14.18
CA SER A 141 -11.50 -1.23 14.91
C SER A 141 -12.27 -0.65 16.09
N LEU A 142 -11.66 -0.68 17.27
CA LEU A 142 -12.11 0.06 18.45
C LEU A 142 -11.14 1.22 18.64
N PHE A 143 -11.64 2.43 18.54
CA PHE A 143 -10.84 3.63 18.74
C PHE A 143 -11.62 4.68 19.54
N LYS A 144 -11.10 5.03 20.71
CA LYS A 144 -11.76 5.97 21.64
C LYS A 144 -13.20 5.57 21.94
N ASP A 145 -13.39 4.30 22.27
CA ASP A 145 -14.69 3.69 22.61
C ASP A 145 -15.73 3.72 21.49
N GLU A 146 -15.30 3.86 20.26
CA GLU A 146 -16.14 3.73 19.09
C GLU A 146 -15.73 2.49 18.29
N ALA A 147 -16.68 1.62 18.01
CA ALA A 147 -16.52 0.45 17.16
C ALA A 147 -16.84 0.81 15.71
N MET A 148 -16.03 0.34 14.77
CA MET A 148 -16.32 0.34 13.35
C MET A 148 -16.20 -1.11 12.85
N ILE A 149 -17.23 -1.61 12.22
CA ILE A 149 -17.30 -2.97 11.67
C ILE A 149 -17.28 -2.89 10.15
N CYS A 150 -16.39 -3.66 9.52
CA CYS A 150 -16.15 -3.63 8.08
C CYS A 150 -16.03 -5.02 7.49
N LEU A 151 -16.25 -5.15 6.18
CA LEU A 151 -15.83 -6.29 5.37
C LEU A 151 -14.57 -5.93 4.56
N ASP A 152 -13.55 -6.78 4.60
CA ASP A 152 -12.30 -6.60 3.86
C ASP A 152 -12.45 -7.13 2.43
N SER A 153 -12.63 -6.23 1.48
CA SER A 153 -12.84 -6.56 0.08
C SER A 153 -11.57 -6.98 -0.66
N SER A 154 -10.41 -6.59 -0.15
CA SER A 154 -9.13 -6.79 -0.85
C SER A 154 -8.59 -8.20 -0.74
N GLY A 155 -8.86 -8.92 0.37
CA GLY A 155 -8.26 -10.21 0.69
C GLY A 155 -6.78 -10.06 1.08
N GLU A 156 -5.86 -10.33 0.17
CA GLU A 156 -4.46 -9.97 0.34
C GLU A 156 -4.27 -8.45 0.33
N GLY A 157 -3.26 -7.96 1.07
CA GLY A 157 -2.98 -6.50 1.09
C GLY A 157 -2.65 -5.96 -0.30
N LEU A 158 -3.05 -4.71 -0.57
CA LEU A 158 -2.85 -4.10 -1.90
C LEU A 158 -1.37 -3.98 -2.30
N TYR A 159 -0.44 -3.98 -1.33
CA TYR A 159 0.99 -4.04 -1.63
C TYR A 159 1.40 -5.31 -2.39
N LYS A 160 0.68 -6.43 -2.22
CA LYS A 160 0.90 -7.65 -3.01
C LYS A 160 0.29 -7.47 -4.41
N ARG A 161 1.04 -6.85 -5.31
CA ARG A 161 0.62 -6.58 -6.69
C ARG A 161 0.51 -7.84 -7.56
N GLY A 162 1.24 -8.90 -7.19
CA GLY A 162 1.32 -10.17 -7.95
C GLY A 162 2.64 -10.38 -8.68
N TYR A 163 3.41 -9.32 -8.97
CA TYR A 163 4.64 -9.46 -9.76
C TYR A 163 5.85 -9.98 -8.96
N ARG A 164 5.84 -9.85 -7.63
CA ARG A 164 7.00 -10.26 -6.82
C ARG A 164 7.05 -11.76 -6.60
N ALA A 165 8.21 -12.36 -6.82
CA ALA A 165 8.46 -13.75 -6.44
C ALA A 165 8.42 -13.93 -4.91
N VAL A 166 7.91 -15.07 -4.46
CA VAL A 166 7.90 -15.45 -3.04
C VAL A 166 9.35 -15.74 -2.60
N GLY A 167 9.80 -15.17 -1.48
CA GLY A 167 11.08 -15.56 -0.86
C GLY A 167 12.20 -14.51 -0.83
N VAL A 168 11.92 -13.25 -1.14
CA VAL A 168 12.89 -12.16 -0.96
C VAL A 168 12.77 -11.61 0.46
N GLU A 169 13.86 -11.58 1.24
CA GLU A 169 13.88 -11.04 2.61
C GLU A 169 13.49 -9.57 2.65
N ALA A 170 12.53 -9.24 3.52
CA ALA A 170 12.08 -7.90 3.94
C ALA A 170 12.15 -6.76 2.89
N PRO A 171 11.60 -6.93 1.69
CA PRO A 171 11.70 -5.91 0.66
C PRO A 171 10.79 -4.71 0.98
N LEU A 172 11.12 -3.54 0.40
CA LEU A 172 10.26 -2.37 0.41
C LEU A 172 8.86 -2.73 -0.10
N ARG A 173 7.80 -2.38 0.66
CA ARG A 173 6.43 -2.64 0.20
C ARG A 173 6.10 -1.78 -1.02
N GLU A 174 5.40 -2.36 -1.97
CA GLU A 174 5.02 -1.71 -3.23
C GLU A 174 4.20 -0.43 -3.00
N THR A 175 3.31 -0.43 -2.00
CA THR A 175 2.55 0.78 -1.63
C THR A 175 3.43 1.91 -1.11
N LEU A 176 4.51 1.59 -0.40
CA LEU A 176 5.48 2.59 0.06
C LEU A 176 6.37 3.07 -1.10
N ALA A 177 6.81 2.18 -1.98
CA ALA A 177 7.55 2.53 -3.19
C ALA A 177 6.71 3.46 -4.09
N ALA A 178 5.45 3.12 -4.36
CA ALA A 178 4.52 3.98 -5.11
C ALA A 178 4.35 5.37 -4.47
N ALA A 179 4.28 5.42 -3.13
CA ALA A 179 4.21 6.68 -2.39
C ALA A 179 5.49 7.52 -2.58
N MET A 180 6.68 6.91 -2.51
CA MET A 180 7.95 7.59 -2.75
C MET A 180 8.01 8.18 -4.17
N VAL A 181 7.64 7.39 -5.18
CA VAL A 181 7.55 7.85 -6.58
C VAL A 181 6.56 9.01 -6.72
N THR A 182 5.38 8.91 -6.11
CA THR A 182 4.38 9.98 -6.14
C THR A 182 4.88 11.25 -5.47
N LEU A 183 5.59 11.13 -4.34
CA LEU A 183 6.18 12.25 -3.60
C LEU A 183 7.32 12.92 -4.37
N SER A 184 8.06 12.19 -5.22
CA SER A 184 9.06 12.78 -6.12
C SER A 184 8.44 13.61 -7.24
N ARG A 185 7.10 13.53 -7.41
CA ARG A 185 6.33 14.17 -8.49
C ARG A 185 6.67 13.64 -9.88
N PHE A 186 7.22 12.44 -9.97
CA PHE A 186 7.48 11.79 -11.24
C PHE A 186 6.19 11.64 -12.07
N ARG A 187 6.31 11.89 -13.38
CA ARG A 187 5.21 11.85 -14.36
C ARG A 187 5.61 11.20 -15.69
N GLY A 188 6.75 10.53 -15.73
CA GLY A 188 7.27 9.92 -16.95
C GLY A 188 7.87 10.87 -17.98
N ARG A 189 8.03 12.17 -17.65
CA ARG A 189 8.62 13.16 -18.57
C ARG A 189 10.14 13.24 -18.48
N ASP A 190 10.66 13.09 -17.27
CA ASP A 190 12.08 13.18 -16.94
C ASP A 190 12.63 11.79 -16.66
N PRO A 191 13.96 11.57 -16.76
CA PRO A 191 14.57 10.33 -16.31
C PRO A 191 14.27 10.01 -14.85
N PHE A 192 14.07 8.73 -14.55
CA PHE A 192 13.87 8.20 -13.21
C PHE A 192 14.94 7.15 -12.89
N CYS A 193 15.63 7.29 -11.77
CA CYS A 193 16.77 6.43 -11.43
C CYS A 193 16.70 5.93 -9.99
N ASP A 194 17.05 4.66 -9.81
CA ASP A 194 17.30 4.03 -8.51
C ASP A 194 18.64 3.29 -8.53
N PRO A 195 19.72 3.88 -7.98
CA PRO A 195 21.05 3.28 -7.98
C PRO A 195 21.25 2.17 -6.93
N PHE A 196 20.23 1.82 -6.15
CA PHE A 196 20.19 0.71 -5.19
C PHE A 196 18.89 -0.09 -5.38
N CYS A 197 18.61 -0.49 -6.63
CA CYS A 197 17.27 -0.97 -7.01
C CYS A 197 16.87 -2.29 -6.37
N GLY A 198 17.80 -3.11 -5.90
CA GLY A 198 17.52 -4.42 -5.33
C GLY A 198 16.64 -5.25 -6.26
N SER A 199 15.47 -5.67 -5.78
CA SER A 199 14.48 -6.41 -6.57
C SER A 199 13.63 -5.55 -7.54
N GLY A 200 13.99 -4.28 -7.75
CA GLY A 200 13.40 -3.38 -8.74
C GLY A 200 12.09 -2.69 -8.32
N THR A 201 11.65 -2.81 -7.08
CA THR A 201 10.31 -2.37 -6.65
C THR A 201 10.04 -0.89 -6.96
N ILE A 202 10.96 0.03 -6.66
CA ILE A 202 10.76 1.47 -6.88
C ILE A 202 10.65 1.78 -8.39
N CYS A 203 11.53 1.20 -9.20
CA CYS A 203 11.52 1.37 -10.66
C CYS A 203 10.25 0.78 -11.30
N ILE A 204 9.80 -0.38 -10.84
CA ILE A 204 8.55 -1.01 -11.33
C ILE A 204 7.35 -0.13 -10.99
N GLU A 205 7.23 0.36 -9.75
CA GLU A 205 6.13 1.27 -9.37
C GLU A 205 6.23 2.61 -10.15
N ALA A 206 7.44 3.09 -10.49
CA ALA A 206 7.62 4.24 -11.36
C ALA A 206 7.10 3.96 -12.77
N ALA A 207 7.38 2.79 -13.35
CA ALA A 207 6.86 2.38 -14.65
C ALA A 207 5.33 2.27 -14.66
N LEU A 208 4.74 1.64 -13.64
CA LEU A 208 3.27 1.57 -13.48
C LEU A 208 2.63 2.97 -13.38
N ILE A 209 3.30 3.93 -12.73
CA ILE A 209 2.84 5.32 -12.65
C ILE A 209 3.01 6.04 -13.99
N ALA A 210 4.13 5.87 -14.69
CA ALA A 210 4.39 6.48 -15.99
C ALA A 210 3.38 6.01 -17.06
N LEU A 211 3.09 4.71 -17.07
CA LEU A 211 2.08 4.09 -17.94
C LEU A 211 0.63 4.39 -17.47
N ASN A 212 0.42 4.97 -16.32
CA ASN A 212 -0.88 5.01 -15.66
C ASN A 212 -1.57 3.64 -15.52
N ARG A 213 -0.78 2.55 -15.52
CA ARG A 213 -1.29 1.18 -15.36
C ARG A 213 -1.75 0.98 -13.92
N ALA A 214 -2.99 0.55 -13.75
CA ALA A 214 -3.55 0.34 -12.42
C ALA A 214 -2.91 -0.87 -11.73
N PRO A 215 -2.50 -0.75 -10.44
CA PRO A 215 -1.70 -1.78 -9.77
C PRO A 215 -2.48 -3.04 -9.40
N GLY A 216 -3.79 -3.03 -9.53
CA GLY A 216 -4.68 -4.14 -9.18
C GLY A 216 -5.14 -4.99 -10.36
N LEU A 217 -4.69 -4.72 -11.60
CA LEU A 217 -5.16 -5.43 -12.80
C LEU A 217 -4.75 -6.91 -12.81
N ASP A 218 -3.56 -7.24 -12.31
CA ASP A 218 -2.96 -8.58 -12.41
C ASP A 218 -3.10 -9.39 -11.09
N ARG A 219 -4.14 -9.10 -10.30
CA ARG A 219 -4.43 -9.81 -9.05
C ARG A 219 -5.92 -10.05 -8.83
N SER A 220 -6.25 -10.97 -7.93
CA SER A 220 -7.63 -11.19 -7.47
C SER A 220 -7.92 -10.51 -6.13
N PHE A 221 -9.22 -10.33 -5.86
CA PHE A 221 -9.74 -9.73 -4.62
C PHE A 221 -10.82 -10.65 -4.02
N ASP A 222 -10.92 -10.69 -2.68
CA ASP A 222 -11.91 -11.54 -2.01
C ASP A 222 -13.34 -11.17 -2.43
N ALA A 223 -13.63 -9.87 -2.59
CA ALA A 223 -14.96 -9.37 -2.95
C ALA A 223 -15.42 -9.70 -4.38
N GLN A 224 -14.54 -10.17 -5.25
CA GLN A 224 -14.94 -10.70 -6.58
C GLN A 224 -15.85 -11.93 -6.47
N ARG A 225 -15.81 -12.62 -5.34
CA ARG A 225 -16.61 -13.82 -5.04
C ARG A 225 -17.82 -13.54 -4.16
N TRP A 226 -18.05 -12.28 -3.74
CA TRP A 226 -19.16 -11.93 -2.89
C TRP A 226 -20.46 -11.83 -3.68
N GLY A 227 -21.49 -12.57 -3.26
CA GLY A 227 -22.74 -12.64 -3.99
C GLY A 227 -23.52 -11.32 -4.13
N PHE A 228 -23.29 -10.37 -3.22
CA PHE A 228 -23.92 -9.06 -3.27
C PHE A 228 -23.14 -8.00 -4.09
N VAL A 229 -21.93 -8.33 -4.55
CA VAL A 229 -21.12 -7.46 -5.42
C VAL A 229 -21.21 -7.97 -6.86
N PRO A 230 -21.82 -7.21 -7.79
CA PRO A 230 -21.96 -7.64 -9.17
C PRO A 230 -20.61 -7.90 -9.84
N SER A 231 -20.45 -9.06 -10.48
CA SER A 231 -19.20 -9.41 -11.19
C SER A 231 -18.89 -8.45 -12.35
N GLY A 232 -19.93 -7.88 -12.97
CA GLY A 232 -19.81 -6.87 -14.03
C GLY A 232 -19.10 -5.59 -13.56
N ASP A 233 -19.21 -5.21 -12.29
CA ASP A 233 -18.55 -4.02 -11.75
C ASP A 233 -17.02 -4.18 -11.81
N TRP A 234 -16.50 -5.37 -11.58
CA TRP A 234 -15.07 -5.67 -11.67
C TRP A 234 -14.56 -5.61 -13.11
N LEU A 235 -15.32 -6.15 -14.06
CA LEU A 235 -14.99 -6.09 -15.48
C LEU A 235 -14.99 -4.65 -15.98
N THR A 236 -16.01 -3.88 -15.62
CA THR A 236 -16.12 -2.46 -15.95
C THR A 236 -14.95 -1.66 -15.37
N ALA A 237 -14.65 -1.83 -14.08
CA ALA A 237 -13.56 -1.12 -13.43
C ALA A 237 -12.17 -1.48 -14.01
N ALA A 238 -11.97 -2.74 -14.40
CA ALA A 238 -10.75 -3.17 -15.08
C ALA A 238 -10.63 -2.57 -16.48
N GLY A 239 -11.72 -2.60 -17.28
CA GLY A 239 -11.77 -1.97 -18.60
C GLY A 239 -11.48 -0.46 -18.54
N GLU A 240 -12.15 0.26 -17.62
CA GLU A 240 -11.89 1.69 -17.39
C GLU A 240 -10.43 2.00 -16.99
N ALA A 241 -9.80 1.09 -16.25
CA ALA A 241 -8.41 1.24 -15.84
C ALA A 241 -7.44 1.02 -17.00
N MET A 242 -7.72 0.00 -17.84
CA MET A 242 -6.93 -0.31 -19.04
C MET A 242 -7.05 0.78 -20.11
N ASP A 243 -8.24 1.33 -20.31
CA ASP A 243 -8.49 2.43 -21.26
C ASP A 243 -7.73 3.72 -20.89
N LYS A 244 -7.30 3.85 -19.62
CA LYS A 244 -6.53 5.00 -19.14
C LYS A 244 -5.02 4.78 -19.20
N GLU A 245 -4.54 3.62 -19.64
CA GLU A 245 -3.11 3.37 -19.78
C GLU A 245 -2.50 4.26 -20.86
N PHE A 246 -1.31 4.78 -20.55
CA PHE A 246 -0.53 5.57 -21.51
C PHE A 246 0.44 4.67 -22.25
N HIS A 247 0.65 4.99 -23.52
CA HIS A 247 1.65 4.35 -24.36
C HIS A 247 2.75 5.35 -24.67
N GLY A 248 4.00 5.03 -24.34
CA GLY A 248 5.11 5.95 -24.55
C GLY A 248 6.46 5.30 -24.23
N ARG A 249 7.51 6.03 -24.55
CA ARG A 249 8.86 5.68 -24.13
C ARG A 249 9.21 6.46 -22.89
N TYR A 250 9.76 5.78 -21.91
CA TYR A 250 10.14 6.34 -20.61
C TYR A 250 11.59 5.98 -20.33
N ASP A 251 12.33 6.88 -19.69
CA ASP A 251 13.70 6.59 -19.24
C ASP A 251 13.66 6.27 -17.73
N ILE A 252 13.46 4.98 -17.45
CA ILE A 252 13.46 4.46 -16.07
C ILE A 252 14.60 3.47 -15.94
N TRP A 253 15.53 3.74 -15.04
CA TRP A 253 16.75 2.95 -14.84
C TRP A 253 16.90 2.52 -13.38
N GLY A 254 17.28 1.26 -13.18
CA GLY A 254 17.65 0.70 -11.89
C GLY A 254 19.02 0.03 -11.95
N GLY A 255 19.89 0.36 -10.98
CA GLY A 255 21.20 -0.25 -10.83
C GLY A 255 21.36 -0.94 -9.48
N ASP A 256 22.06 -2.06 -9.46
CA ASP A 256 22.51 -2.73 -8.23
C ASP A 256 23.84 -3.44 -8.49
N VAL A 257 24.68 -3.55 -7.46
CA VAL A 257 25.98 -4.25 -7.57
C VAL A 257 25.81 -5.78 -7.56
N ASP A 258 24.71 -6.30 -7.00
CA ASP A 258 24.42 -7.73 -6.96
C ASP A 258 23.72 -8.17 -8.27
N PRO A 259 24.38 -8.99 -9.11
CA PRO A 259 23.76 -9.49 -10.35
C PRO A 259 22.51 -10.35 -10.09
N ARG A 260 22.38 -10.98 -8.90
CA ARG A 260 21.20 -11.77 -8.52
C ARG A 260 20.01 -10.85 -8.25
N ALA A 261 20.24 -9.72 -7.58
CA ALA A 261 19.22 -8.71 -7.36
C ALA A 261 18.70 -8.15 -8.70
N VAL A 262 19.60 -7.83 -9.62
CA VAL A 262 19.25 -7.37 -10.98
C VAL A 262 18.46 -8.41 -11.76
N ALA A 263 18.83 -9.69 -11.67
CA ALA A 263 18.09 -10.77 -12.33
C ALA A 263 16.65 -10.88 -11.77
N ILE A 264 16.48 -10.78 -10.46
CA ILE A 264 15.17 -10.74 -9.80
C ILE A 264 14.36 -9.50 -10.24
N ALA A 265 15.01 -8.33 -10.33
CA ALA A 265 14.35 -7.10 -10.76
C ALA A 265 13.80 -7.22 -12.20
N ARG A 266 14.56 -7.81 -13.12
CA ARG A 266 14.12 -8.08 -14.50
C ARG A 266 12.95 -9.07 -14.55
N ASP A 267 13.00 -10.14 -13.74
CA ASP A 267 11.88 -11.09 -13.65
C ASP A 267 10.61 -10.45 -13.08
N ASN A 268 10.74 -9.63 -12.04
CA ASN A 268 9.64 -8.86 -11.47
C ASN A 268 9.05 -7.86 -12.49
N ALA A 269 9.89 -7.15 -13.26
CA ALA A 269 9.43 -6.23 -14.30
C ALA A 269 8.64 -6.94 -15.40
N ARG A 270 9.10 -8.14 -15.82
CA ARG A 270 8.37 -8.98 -16.79
C ARG A 270 7.02 -9.39 -16.25
N LYS A 271 6.95 -9.86 -14.99
CA LYS A 271 5.69 -10.23 -14.33
C LYS A 271 4.74 -9.05 -14.15
N ALA A 272 5.27 -7.85 -13.96
CA ALA A 272 4.49 -6.61 -13.88
C ALA A 272 4.08 -6.07 -15.26
N GLY A 273 4.54 -6.69 -16.36
CA GLY A 273 4.27 -6.23 -17.73
C GLY A 273 4.91 -4.88 -18.07
N VAL A 274 6.09 -4.58 -17.47
CA VAL A 274 6.81 -3.30 -17.66
C VAL A 274 8.27 -3.50 -18.08
N GLU A 275 8.66 -4.68 -18.54
CA GLU A 275 10.05 -4.99 -18.92
C GLU A 275 10.58 -4.12 -20.06
N ASP A 276 9.73 -3.68 -20.98
CA ASP A 276 10.07 -2.78 -22.08
C ASP A 276 10.19 -1.31 -21.66
N VAL A 277 9.77 -1.00 -20.44
CA VAL A 277 9.70 0.38 -19.91
C VAL A 277 10.83 0.66 -18.91
N VAL A 278 11.38 -0.37 -18.27
CA VAL A 278 12.43 -0.25 -17.24
C VAL A 278 13.70 -0.98 -17.67
N ARG A 279 14.84 -0.30 -17.55
CA ARG A 279 16.15 -0.91 -17.77
C ARG A 279 16.82 -1.20 -16.41
N PHE A 280 17.19 -2.46 -16.19
CA PHE A 280 17.96 -2.89 -15.01
C PHE A 280 19.37 -3.33 -15.40
N GLU A 281 20.38 -2.83 -14.69
CA GLU A 281 21.81 -3.08 -14.97
C GLU A 281 22.57 -3.43 -13.70
N VAL A 282 23.57 -4.31 -13.84
CA VAL A 282 24.56 -4.51 -12.78
C VAL A 282 25.49 -3.31 -12.81
N ALA A 283 25.39 -2.46 -11.79
CA ALA A 283 26.11 -1.20 -11.75
C ALA A 283 26.45 -0.80 -10.31
N ASP A 284 27.66 -0.26 -10.13
CA ASP A 284 28.05 0.39 -8.87
C ASP A 284 27.58 1.85 -8.89
N MET A 285 26.82 2.27 -7.87
CA MET A 285 26.29 3.64 -7.76
C MET A 285 27.41 4.70 -7.80
N ARG A 286 28.65 4.38 -7.37
CA ARG A 286 29.80 5.28 -7.44
C ARG A 286 30.12 5.73 -8.86
N ASN A 287 29.77 4.89 -9.84
CA ASN A 287 29.98 5.16 -11.27
C ASN A 287 28.74 5.77 -11.94
N PHE A 288 27.63 5.96 -11.22
CA PHE A 288 26.42 6.55 -11.77
C PHE A 288 26.67 7.99 -12.24
N ARG A 289 26.24 8.29 -13.46
CA ARG A 289 26.36 9.60 -14.11
C ARG A 289 25.13 9.88 -14.95
N ARG A 290 24.67 11.11 -14.89
CA ARG A 290 23.60 11.63 -15.74
C ARG A 290 23.91 13.06 -16.13
N GLU A 291 23.65 13.41 -17.38
CA GLU A 291 23.82 14.75 -17.94
C GLU A 291 22.50 15.48 -18.15
N ASP A 292 21.39 14.79 -17.94
CA ASP A 292 20.04 15.36 -18.06
C ASP A 292 19.85 16.52 -17.09
N THR A 293 19.36 17.65 -17.58
CA THR A 293 19.11 18.86 -16.76
C THR A 293 18.11 18.58 -15.64
N TYR A 294 17.08 17.75 -15.88
CA TYR A 294 16.06 17.35 -14.90
C TYR A 294 16.02 15.85 -14.75
N GLY A 295 15.71 15.38 -13.56
CA GLY A 295 15.55 13.96 -13.29
C GLY A 295 15.06 13.69 -11.88
N GLN A 296 14.75 12.42 -11.64
CA GLN A 296 14.31 11.91 -10.34
C GLN A 296 15.28 10.81 -9.91
N LEU A 297 15.84 10.92 -8.72
CA LEU A 297 16.56 9.83 -8.06
C LEU A 297 15.76 9.44 -6.82
N VAL A 298 15.20 8.24 -6.82
CA VAL A 298 14.39 7.74 -5.69
C VAL A 298 14.90 6.38 -5.30
N THR A 299 15.34 6.24 -4.05
CA THR A 299 16.08 5.05 -3.65
C THR A 299 15.87 4.67 -2.19
N ASN A 300 16.15 3.40 -1.89
CA ASN A 300 16.12 2.79 -0.57
C ASN A 300 17.42 2.00 -0.34
N PRO A 301 18.54 2.67 0.01
CA PRO A 301 19.84 2.03 0.22
C PRO A 301 19.82 1.14 1.48
N PRO A 302 20.80 0.22 1.64
CA PRO A 302 20.94 -0.60 2.84
C PRO A 302 21.03 0.24 4.12
N TYR A 303 20.33 -0.18 5.19
CA TYR A 303 20.27 0.60 6.44
C TYR A 303 21.44 0.30 7.41
N GLY A 304 22.10 -0.86 7.29
CA GLY A 304 23.15 -1.28 8.21
C GLY A 304 22.60 -1.54 9.64
N GLU A 305 21.72 -2.50 9.79
CA GLU A 305 21.06 -2.77 11.08
C GLU A 305 22.01 -3.39 12.12
N ARG A 306 23.06 -4.12 11.70
CA ARG A 306 24.10 -4.67 12.56
C ARG A 306 25.33 -3.76 12.61
N LEU A 307 26.16 -3.84 13.66
CA LEU A 307 27.28 -2.92 13.89
C LEU A 307 28.29 -2.87 12.73
N LEU A 308 28.72 -4.01 12.19
CA LEU A 308 29.61 -4.08 11.04
C LEU A 308 28.92 -3.55 9.78
N GLU A 309 27.68 -3.96 9.53
CA GLU A 309 26.86 -3.48 8.43
C GLU A 309 26.63 -1.97 8.50
N ARG A 310 26.56 -1.40 9.73
CA ARG A 310 26.43 0.05 9.93
C ARG A 310 27.63 0.83 9.44
N GLN A 311 28.85 0.37 9.72
CA GLN A 311 30.07 1.04 9.26
C GLN A 311 30.19 0.99 7.73
N GLU A 312 29.84 -0.14 7.13
CA GLU A 312 29.79 -0.31 5.68
C GLU A 312 28.73 0.59 5.04
N ALA A 313 27.52 0.67 5.64
CA ALA A 313 26.45 1.55 5.18
C ALA A 313 26.86 3.02 5.29
N GLU A 314 27.54 3.44 6.37
CA GLU A 314 28.03 4.81 6.51
C GLU A 314 29.14 5.15 5.47
N ALA A 315 30.00 4.20 5.13
CA ALA A 315 30.97 4.36 4.05
C ALA A 315 30.25 4.52 2.69
N LEU A 316 29.27 3.67 2.45
CA LEU A 316 28.43 3.73 1.25
C LEU A 316 27.68 5.07 1.13
N TYR A 317 27.15 5.60 2.24
CA TYR A 317 26.45 6.90 2.25
C TYR A 317 27.38 8.08 1.94
N ARG A 318 28.64 8.03 2.42
CA ARG A 318 29.66 9.04 2.04
C ARG A 318 29.95 9.02 0.54
N ASP A 319 30.10 7.84 -0.04
CA ASP A 319 30.30 7.70 -1.48
C ASP A 319 29.07 8.11 -2.27
N PHE A 320 27.88 7.81 -1.75
CA PHE A 320 26.62 8.23 -2.34
C PHE A 320 26.47 9.76 -2.34
N GLY A 321 26.86 10.45 -1.26
CA GLY A 321 26.89 11.91 -1.22
C GLY A 321 27.78 12.51 -2.29
N LYS A 322 29.02 11.98 -2.44
CA LYS A 322 29.95 12.40 -3.51
C LYS A 322 29.41 12.14 -4.92
N MET A 323 28.68 11.04 -5.10
CA MET A 323 28.02 10.77 -6.38
C MET A 323 26.89 11.77 -6.64
N TRP A 324 26.07 12.05 -5.63
CA TRP A 324 24.94 12.97 -5.71
C TRP A 324 25.38 14.39 -6.04
N GLU A 325 26.52 14.88 -5.55
CA GLU A 325 27.12 16.20 -5.87
C GLU A 325 27.40 16.41 -7.36
N ARG A 326 27.46 15.35 -8.15
CA ARG A 326 27.68 15.40 -9.59
C ARG A 326 26.39 15.53 -10.41
N LEU A 327 25.24 15.36 -9.75
CA LEU A 327 23.94 15.56 -10.40
C LEU A 327 23.59 17.06 -10.46
N PRO A 328 22.90 17.53 -11.49
CA PRO A 328 22.40 18.89 -11.52
C PRO A 328 21.47 19.19 -10.33
N ASP A 329 21.56 20.40 -9.77
CA ASP A 329 20.73 20.87 -8.65
C ASP A 329 19.21 20.82 -8.92
N THR A 330 18.82 20.73 -10.18
CA THR A 330 17.44 20.59 -10.65
C THR A 330 16.86 19.20 -10.44
N TRP A 331 17.73 18.21 -10.19
CA TRP A 331 17.27 16.86 -9.88
C TRP A 331 16.55 16.79 -8.52
N ARG A 332 15.50 15.98 -8.46
CA ARG A 332 14.84 15.62 -7.21
C ARG A 332 15.37 14.31 -6.70
N THR A 333 15.87 14.32 -5.48
CA THR A 333 16.41 13.12 -4.86
C THR A 333 15.64 12.80 -3.58
N LEU A 334 15.08 11.59 -3.51
CA LEU A 334 14.36 11.06 -2.37
C LEU A 334 15.07 9.79 -1.88
N VAL A 335 15.51 9.80 -0.63
CA VAL A 335 16.22 8.65 -0.02
C VAL A 335 15.46 8.20 1.22
N LEU A 336 15.02 6.95 1.24
CA LEU A 336 14.42 6.33 2.42
C LEU A 336 15.52 5.68 3.26
N SER A 337 15.64 6.04 4.53
CA SER A 337 16.58 5.40 5.44
C SER A 337 16.09 5.40 6.87
N SER A 338 16.40 4.33 7.62
CA SER A 338 16.21 4.26 9.08
C SER A 338 17.42 4.75 9.86
N HIS A 339 18.54 5.07 9.16
CA HIS A 339 19.78 5.45 9.79
C HIS A 339 19.71 6.87 10.36
N THR A 340 19.84 7.00 11.68
CA THR A 340 19.67 8.29 12.40
C THR A 340 20.65 9.37 12.00
N GLU A 341 21.90 8.97 11.59
CA GLU A 341 22.98 9.87 11.18
C GLU A 341 23.11 9.96 9.65
N PHE A 342 22.02 9.65 8.91
CA PHE A 342 22.07 9.61 7.44
C PHE A 342 22.58 10.93 6.84
N GLU A 343 22.03 12.08 7.23
CA GLU A 343 22.43 13.38 6.68
C GLU A 343 23.90 13.71 6.95
N ARG A 344 24.39 13.40 8.16
CA ARG A 344 25.79 13.61 8.51
C ARG A 344 26.72 12.73 7.68
N THR A 345 26.38 11.48 7.46
CA THR A 345 27.19 10.54 6.67
C THR A 345 27.08 10.79 5.17
N PHE A 346 25.91 11.17 4.69
CA PHE A 346 25.69 11.57 3.29
C PHE A 346 26.36 12.91 2.94
N GLY A 347 26.60 13.76 3.96
CA GLY A 347 27.30 15.03 3.82
C GLY A 347 26.42 16.24 3.51
N HIS A 348 25.11 16.05 3.37
CA HIS A 348 24.16 17.11 3.01
C HIS A 348 22.91 17.08 3.87
N GLN A 349 22.39 18.25 4.21
CA GLN A 349 21.09 18.37 4.89
C GLN A 349 19.95 18.30 3.88
N ALA A 350 18.92 17.54 4.21
CA ALA A 350 17.71 17.45 3.40
C ALA A 350 16.87 18.73 3.51
N LYS A 351 16.33 19.21 2.39
CA LYS A 351 15.39 20.34 2.38
C LYS A 351 14.08 20.04 3.11
N LYS A 352 13.65 18.78 3.05
CA LYS A 352 12.47 18.27 3.77
C LYS A 352 12.71 16.83 4.23
N LYS A 353 12.07 16.48 5.34
CA LYS A 353 12.01 15.11 5.84
C LYS A 353 10.57 14.70 6.10
N ARG A 354 10.26 13.45 5.82
CA ARG A 354 8.96 12.86 6.15
C ARG A 354 9.16 11.54 6.88
N LYS A 355 8.58 11.42 8.06
CA LYS A 355 8.57 10.16 8.80
C LYS A 355 7.66 9.15 8.11
N LEU A 356 8.18 7.97 7.83
CA LEU A 356 7.48 6.86 7.21
C LEU A 356 7.84 5.55 7.94
N TYR A 357 7.17 4.47 7.57
CA TYR A 357 7.42 3.15 8.16
C TYR A 357 7.60 2.11 7.05
N ASN A 358 8.72 1.40 7.06
CA ASN A 358 8.93 0.23 6.22
C ASN A 358 8.69 -1.03 7.08
N GLY A 359 7.48 -1.57 7.03
CA GLY A 359 7.03 -2.57 7.99
C GLY A 359 6.98 -2.00 9.41
N MET A 360 7.77 -2.55 10.33
CA MET A 360 7.92 -2.07 11.70
C MET A 360 9.07 -1.07 11.86
N ILE A 361 9.91 -0.90 10.83
CA ILE A 361 11.09 -0.05 10.88
C ILE A 361 10.66 1.40 10.64
N LYS A 362 10.96 2.28 11.61
CA LYS A 362 10.78 3.72 11.44
C LYS A 362 11.87 4.27 10.52
N CYS A 363 11.48 4.94 9.46
CA CYS A 363 12.36 5.56 8.48
C CYS A 363 12.06 7.05 8.34
N ASP A 364 13.05 7.78 7.87
CA ASP A 364 12.86 9.12 7.32
C ASP A 364 13.04 9.09 5.80
N LEU A 365 12.13 9.72 5.08
CA LEU A 365 12.30 10.02 3.66
C LEU A 365 12.95 11.39 3.55
N PHE A 366 14.23 11.39 3.22
CA PHE A 366 15.03 12.59 3.01
C PHE A 366 14.83 13.11 1.59
N MET A 367 14.58 14.41 1.44
CA MET A 367 14.26 15.02 0.16
C MET A 367 15.25 16.14 -0.15
N TYR A 368 15.90 16.05 -1.30
CA TYR A 368 16.94 16.96 -1.77
C TYR A 368 16.58 17.53 -3.15
N GLY A 369 17.28 18.59 -3.56
CA GLY A 369 17.07 19.23 -4.86
C GLY A 369 15.81 20.08 -4.91
N ASN A 370 15.14 20.11 -6.03
CA ASN A 370 13.93 20.92 -6.26
C ASN A 370 12.65 20.23 -5.73
N VAL A 371 12.47 20.13 -4.40
CA VAL A 371 11.37 19.40 -3.72
C VAL A 371 10.33 20.31 -3.10
#